data_58fa0b3e25dc50ba1e9709ef95dc5d9e
#
_entry.id   58fa0b3e25dc50ba1e9709ef95dc5d9e
#
_cell.length_a   1.000
_cell.length_b   1.000
_cell.length_c   1.000
_cell.angle_alpha   90.00
_cell.angle_beta   90.00
_cell.angle_gamma   90.00
#
_symmetry.space_group_name_H-M   'P 1'
#
loop_
_entity.id
_entity.type
_entity.pdbx_description
1 polymer ?
#
loop_
_entity_poly.entity_id
_entity_poly.type
_entity_poly.pdbx_seq_one_letter_code
_entity_poly.pdbx_strand_id
1 'polypeptide(L)'
;MAYLFSPALESEAAEAFRLIEERIRWMDRVGIRQWNVGGYTEVFPESYYRDMAREGKLYLLRDGENIAGAAVLLEDDDQWDDTPPAYYVHNLVGSPDSRGAGGAILDFVEQMAVRHHKKYV
;
A
#
# COMPACT_ATOMS: atom_id res chain seq x y z
N MET A 1 7.77 -1.52 -19.40
CA MET A 1 6.77 -0.63 -18.79
C MET A 1 7.34 0.00 -17.55
N ALA A 2 7.12 1.27 -17.40
CA ALA A 2 7.67 2.02 -16.28
C ALA A 2 6.59 2.25 -15.22
N TYR A 3 6.85 1.80 -14.01
CA TYR A 3 6.00 2.11 -12.87
C TYR A 3 6.35 3.48 -12.29
N LEU A 4 5.35 4.22 -11.87
CA LEU A 4 5.50 5.45 -11.09
C LEU A 4 4.84 5.25 -9.73
N PHE A 5 5.45 5.76 -8.68
CA PHE A 5 4.95 5.64 -7.32
C PHE A 5 4.79 7.04 -6.73
N SER A 6 3.58 7.39 -6.37
CA SER A 6 3.27 8.74 -5.93
C SER A 6 2.10 8.75 -4.94
N PRO A 7 2.00 9.83 -4.12
CA PRO A 7 0.87 9.96 -3.21
C PRO A 7 -0.46 9.95 -3.96
N ALA A 8 -1.45 9.32 -3.36
CA ALA A 8 -2.79 9.24 -3.91
C ALA A 8 -3.58 10.51 -3.57
N LEU A 9 -4.45 10.90 -4.48
CA LEU A 9 -5.49 11.88 -4.17
C LEU A 9 -6.56 11.23 -3.31
N GLU A 10 -7.26 12.04 -2.51
CA GLU A 10 -8.34 11.53 -1.68
C GLU A 10 -9.40 10.81 -2.53
N SER A 11 -9.69 11.34 -3.71
CA SER A 11 -10.64 10.74 -4.65
C SER A 11 -10.18 9.38 -5.20
N GLU A 12 -8.90 9.04 -5.05
CA GLU A 12 -8.35 7.77 -5.53
C GLU A 12 -8.36 6.67 -4.46
N ALA A 13 -8.79 6.98 -3.24
CA ALA A 13 -8.82 6.01 -2.16
C ALA A 13 -9.72 4.80 -2.48
N ALA A 14 -10.80 5.02 -3.20
CA ALA A 14 -11.70 3.94 -3.64
C ALA A 14 -10.96 2.93 -4.51
N GLU A 15 -10.01 3.38 -5.34
CA GLU A 15 -9.22 2.49 -6.18
C GLU A 15 -8.30 1.59 -5.36
N ALA A 16 -7.68 2.14 -4.31
CA ALA A 16 -6.86 1.35 -3.40
C ALA A 16 -7.70 0.29 -2.70
N PHE A 17 -8.87 0.67 -2.22
CA PHE A 17 -9.79 -0.28 -1.57
C PHE A 17 -10.23 -1.37 -2.53
N ARG A 18 -10.52 -1.01 -3.79
CA ARG A 18 -10.90 -1.97 -4.82
C ARG A 18 -9.79 -3.01 -5.05
N LEU A 19 -8.53 -2.58 -5.05
CA LEU A 19 -7.40 -3.51 -5.18
C LEU A 19 -7.35 -4.52 -4.02
N ILE A 20 -7.63 -4.06 -2.81
CA ILE A 20 -7.71 -4.95 -1.64
C ILE A 20 -8.82 -5.98 -1.84
N GLU A 21 -10.00 -5.54 -2.28
CA GLU A 21 -11.13 -6.45 -2.52
C GLU A 21 -10.81 -7.47 -3.61
N GLU A 22 -10.16 -7.03 -4.70
CA GLU A 22 -9.74 -7.94 -5.77
C GLU A 22 -8.75 -8.98 -5.27
N ARG A 23 -7.80 -8.56 -4.42
CA ARG A 23 -6.81 -9.49 -3.87
C ARG A 23 -7.46 -10.50 -2.93
N ILE A 24 -8.45 -10.08 -2.15
CA ILE A 24 -9.20 -10.99 -1.28
C ILE A 24 -9.93 -12.05 -2.12
N ARG A 25 -10.59 -11.64 -3.20
CA ARG A 25 -11.25 -12.59 -4.10
C ARG A 25 -10.25 -13.55 -4.74
N TRP A 26 -9.07 -13.04 -5.09
CA TRP A 26 -8.00 -13.88 -5.64
C TRP A 26 -7.54 -14.91 -4.59
N MET A 27 -7.38 -14.50 -3.32
CA MET A 27 -7.01 -15.41 -2.23
C MET A 27 -8.03 -16.51 -2.07
N ASP A 28 -9.32 -16.20 -2.17
CA ASP A 28 -10.38 -17.21 -2.11
C ASP A 28 -10.26 -18.22 -3.25
N ARG A 29 -9.96 -17.74 -4.48
CA ARG A 29 -9.85 -18.61 -5.65
C ARG A 29 -8.66 -19.57 -5.58
N VAL A 30 -7.53 -19.14 -5.00
CA VAL A 30 -6.31 -19.95 -4.94
C VAL A 30 -6.12 -20.66 -3.60
N GLY A 31 -7.05 -20.49 -2.67
CA GLY A 31 -7.02 -21.20 -1.39
C GLY A 31 -6.06 -20.62 -0.35
N ILE A 32 -5.65 -19.37 -0.52
CA ILE A 32 -4.82 -18.68 0.48
C ILE A 32 -5.73 -18.05 1.52
N ARG A 33 -5.36 -18.20 2.79
CA ARG A 33 -6.16 -17.66 3.89
C ARG A 33 -5.36 -16.58 4.62
N GLN A 34 -5.61 -15.33 4.29
CA GLN A 34 -5.00 -14.16 4.91
C GLN A 34 -6.06 -13.09 5.09
N TRP A 35 -6.11 -12.08 4.21
CA TRP A 35 -7.06 -10.98 4.32
C TRP A 35 -8.52 -11.40 4.13
N ASN A 36 -8.74 -12.55 3.52
CA ASN A 36 -10.08 -13.10 3.29
C ASN A 36 -10.68 -13.75 4.53
N VAL A 37 -9.93 -13.80 5.62
CA VAL A 37 -10.42 -14.27 6.93
C VAL A 37 -10.14 -13.19 7.97
N GLY A 38 -10.94 -13.11 9.01
CA GLY A 38 -10.71 -12.18 10.11
C GLY A 38 -11.18 -10.74 9.89
N GLY A 39 -11.96 -10.46 8.84
CA GLY A 39 -12.60 -9.15 8.66
C GLY A 39 -11.66 -8.01 8.29
N TYR A 40 -10.70 -8.26 7.42
CA TYR A 40 -9.72 -7.25 7.01
C TYR A 40 -10.36 -5.96 6.52
N THR A 41 -11.42 -6.04 5.68
CA THR A 41 -12.09 -4.86 5.14
C THR A 41 -12.97 -4.15 6.16
N GLU A 42 -13.27 -4.78 7.29
CA GLU A 42 -13.97 -4.14 8.40
C GLU A 42 -13.00 -3.32 9.25
N VAL A 43 -11.76 -3.80 9.42
CA VAL A 43 -10.71 -3.10 10.14
C VAL A 43 -10.15 -1.95 9.30
N PHE A 44 -9.99 -2.18 7.98
CA PHE A 44 -9.47 -1.20 7.03
C PHE A 44 -10.48 -0.94 5.92
N PRO A 45 -11.58 -0.21 6.21
CA PRO A 45 -12.60 0.10 5.21
C PRO A 45 -12.13 1.21 4.26
N GLU A 46 -12.92 1.50 3.23
CA GLU A 46 -12.59 2.55 2.27
C GLU A 46 -12.28 3.89 2.95
N SER A 47 -13.00 4.22 4.03
CA SER A 47 -12.77 5.46 4.77
C SER A 47 -11.36 5.54 5.37
N TYR A 48 -10.78 4.41 5.76
CA TYR A 48 -9.40 4.36 6.24
C TYR A 48 -8.43 4.82 5.14
N TYR A 49 -8.61 4.32 3.91
CA TYR A 49 -7.74 4.70 2.80
C TYR A 49 -7.93 6.15 2.40
N ARG A 50 -9.15 6.65 2.49
CA ARG A 50 -9.44 8.05 2.24
C ARG A 50 -8.73 8.96 3.25
N ASP A 51 -8.76 8.59 4.53
CA ASP A 51 -8.06 9.32 5.58
C ASP A 51 -6.55 9.29 5.35
N MET A 52 -6.01 8.14 4.96
CA MET A 52 -4.58 8.01 4.67
C MET A 52 -4.18 8.87 3.47
N ALA A 53 -5.01 8.95 2.45
CA ALA A 53 -4.77 9.82 1.30
C ALA A 53 -4.76 11.30 1.72
N ARG A 54 -5.72 11.69 2.55
CA ARG A 54 -5.81 13.06 3.07
C ARG A 54 -4.56 13.45 3.86
N GLU A 55 -3.96 12.51 4.59
CA GLU A 55 -2.77 12.73 5.38
C GLU A 55 -1.47 12.58 4.57
N GLY A 56 -1.56 12.27 3.27
CA GLY A 56 -0.40 12.08 2.41
C GLY A 56 0.33 10.76 2.64
N LYS A 57 -0.33 9.77 3.20
CA LYS A 57 0.27 8.47 3.57
C LYS A 57 -0.12 7.34 2.63
N LEU A 58 -1.16 7.50 1.82
CA LEU A 58 -1.55 6.51 0.83
C LEU A 58 -0.81 6.79 -0.47
N TYR A 59 -0.11 5.78 -0.98
CA TYR A 59 0.63 5.86 -2.24
C TYR A 59 0.08 4.85 -3.24
N LEU A 60 0.12 5.23 -4.50
CA LEU A 60 -0.30 4.35 -5.59
C LEU A 60 0.86 4.07 -6.51
N LEU A 61 0.96 2.82 -6.94
CA LEU A 61 1.85 2.40 -8.01
C LEU A 61 1.07 2.48 -9.31
N ARG A 62 1.54 3.32 -10.22
CA ARG A 62 0.85 3.59 -11.49
C ARG A 62 1.62 2.99 -12.66
N ASP A 63 0.86 2.41 -13.58
CA ASP A 63 1.37 1.92 -14.85
C ASP A 63 0.57 2.62 -15.94
N GLY A 64 1.09 3.77 -16.42
CA GLY A 64 0.33 4.64 -17.30
C GLY A 64 -0.91 5.16 -16.59
N GLU A 65 -2.10 4.90 -17.15
CA GLU A 65 -3.37 5.30 -16.56
C GLU A 65 -3.93 4.28 -15.58
N ASN A 66 -3.29 3.10 -15.50
CA ASN A 66 -3.77 2.03 -14.63
C ASN A 66 -3.10 2.09 -13.26
N ILE A 67 -3.84 1.64 -12.26
CA ILE A 67 -3.30 1.52 -10.91
C ILE A 67 -2.91 0.06 -10.70
N ALA A 68 -1.61 -0.16 -10.53
CA ALA A 68 -1.05 -1.51 -10.41
C ALA A 68 -0.87 -1.95 -8.96
N GLY A 69 -0.92 -1.03 -8.02
CA GLY A 69 -0.76 -1.36 -6.61
C GLY A 69 -0.97 -0.17 -5.71
N ALA A 70 -0.97 -0.43 -4.41
CA ALA A 70 -1.13 0.60 -3.39
C ALA A 70 -0.42 0.19 -2.11
N ALA A 71 -0.06 1.18 -1.30
CA ALA A 71 0.51 0.95 0.02
C ALA A 71 0.29 2.18 0.90
N VAL A 72 0.18 1.94 2.20
CA VAL A 72 0.18 3.02 3.20
C VAL A 72 1.57 3.09 3.81
N LEU A 73 2.19 4.27 3.78
CA LEU A 73 3.51 4.49 4.36
C LEU A 73 3.37 5.32 5.63
N LEU A 74 3.84 4.76 6.73
CA LEU A 74 3.88 5.43 8.02
C LEU A 74 5.33 5.69 8.39
N GLU A 75 5.60 6.85 8.95
CA GLU A 75 6.96 7.20 9.38
C GLU A 75 7.21 6.87 10.85
N ASP A 76 6.14 6.78 11.63
CA ASP A 76 6.21 6.48 13.06
C ASP A 76 5.36 5.27 13.39
N ASP A 77 5.85 4.46 14.32
CA ASP A 77 5.05 3.40 14.91
C ASP A 77 4.92 3.73 16.41
N ASP A 78 3.70 4.05 16.82
CA ASP A 78 3.41 4.47 18.20
C ASP A 78 3.75 3.42 19.26
N GLN A 79 4.00 2.19 18.85
CA GLN A 79 4.36 1.10 19.76
C GLN A 79 5.82 1.12 20.18
N TRP A 80 6.65 1.97 19.57
CA TRP A 80 8.10 1.97 19.77
C TRP A 80 8.60 3.38 20.00
N ASP A 81 8.88 3.72 21.28
CA ASP A 81 9.35 5.06 21.64
C ASP A 81 10.74 5.38 21.12
N ASP A 82 11.58 4.37 20.92
CA ASP A 82 12.96 4.53 20.48
C ASP A 82 13.18 4.08 19.04
N THR A 83 12.14 4.17 18.21
CA THR A 83 12.19 3.71 16.83
C THR A 83 13.14 4.57 16.00
N PRO A 84 14.13 3.97 15.32
CA PRO A 84 14.98 4.73 14.39
C PRO A 84 14.16 5.27 13.21
N PRO A 85 14.62 6.33 12.56
CA PRO A 85 13.93 6.84 11.37
C PRO A 85 13.73 5.74 10.32
N ALA A 86 12.49 5.48 9.97
CA ALA A 86 12.13 4.41 9.05
C ALA A 86 10.79 4.69 8.39
N TYR A 87 10.55 4.00 7.27
CA TYR A 87 9.20 3.88 6.72
C TYR A 87 8.63 2.52 7.10
N TYR A 88 7.37 2.52 7.51
CA TYR A 88 6.61 1.31 7.81
C TYR A 88 5.58 1.12 6.72
N VAL A 89 5.69 0.02 5.99
CA VAL A 89 4.79 -0.29 4.87
C VAL A 89 3.61 -1.09 5.39
N HIS A 90 2.41 -0.54 5.24
CA HIS A 90 1.17 -1.17 5.66
C HIS A 90 0.23 -1.33 4.47
N ASN A 91 -0.65 -2.31 4.53
CA ASN A 91 -1.71 -2.50 3.53
C ASN A 91 -1.16 -2.59 2.10
N LEU A 92 -0.01 -3.23 1.94
CA LEU A 92 0.63 -3.41 0.65
C LEU A 92 -0.19 -4.34 -0.23
N VAL A 93 -0.57 -3.87 -1.40
CA VAL A 93 -1.32 -4.67 -2.35
C VAL A 93 -0.86 -4.39 -3.77
N GLY A 94 -0.71 -5.46 -4.56
CA GLY A 94 -0.52 -5.35 -6.00
C GLY A 94 -1.75 -5.92 -6.70
N SER A 95 -2.06 -5.39 -7.88
CA SER A 95 -3.09 -5.97 -8.72
C SER A 95 -2.68 -7.40 -9.10
N PRO A 96 -3.59 -8.39 -9.05
CA PRO A 96 -3.26 -9.75 -9.48
C PRO A 96 -2.79 -9.82 -10.94
N ASP A 97 -3.17 -8.84 -11.75
CA ASP A 97 -2.81 -8.78 -13.16
C ASP A 97 -1.47 -8.06 -13.42
N SER A 98 -0.86 -7.50 -12.38
CA SER A 98 0.38 -6.73 -12.51
C SER A 98 1.53 -7.48 -11.85
N ARG A 99 2.40 -8.07 -12.65
CA ARG A 99 3.54 -8.82 -12.17
C ARG A 99 4.56 -7.90 -11.49
N GLY A 100 5.05 -8.33 -10.34
CA GLY A 100 6.12 -7.62 -9.66
C GLY A 100 5.71 -6.31 -9.02
N ALA A 101 4.40 -6.01 -8.92
CA ALA A 101 3.93 -4.75 -8.35
C ALA A 101 4.38 -4.59 -6.90
N GLY A 102 4.24 -5.63 -6.07
CA GLY A 102 4.67 -5.57 -4.67
C GLY A 102 6.16 -5.28 -4.54
N GLY A 103 6.99 -5.97 -5.32
CA GLY A 103 8.43 -5.74 -5.34
C GLY A 103 8.78 -4.34 -5.80
N ALA A 104 8.09 -3.84 -6.82
CA ALA A 104 8.30 -2.47 -7.31
C ALA A 104 7.99 -1.44 -6.23
N ILE A 105 6.90 -1.62 -5.49
CA ILE A 105 6.56 -0.71 -4.39
C ILE A 105 7.68 -0.70 -3.35
N LEU A 106 8.15 -1.87 -2.95
CA LEU A 106 9.23 -1.95 -1.96
C LEU A 106 10.50 -1.29 -2.44
N ASP A 107 10.85 -1.43 -3.73
CA ASP A 107 12.01 -0.75 -4.31
C ASP A 107 11.85 0.77 -4.27
N PHE A 108 10.67 1.29 -4.59
CA PHE A 108 10.40 2.73 -4.50
C PHE A 108 10.50 3.24 -3.06
N VAL A 109 9.96 2.49 -2.10
CA VAL A 109 10.02 2.87 -0.69
C VAL A 109 11.46 2.90 -0.21
N GLU A 110 12.28 1.94 -0.63
CA GLU A 110 13.70 1.90 -0.31
C GLU A 110 14.41 3.15 -0.84
N GLN A 111 14.14 3.54 -2.08
CA GLN A 111 14.71 4.75 -2.67
C GLN A 111 14.26 6.00 -1.90
N MET A 112 12.99 6.06 -1.50
CA MET A 112 12.48 7.17 -0.70
C MET A 112 13.18 7.24 0.66
N ALA A 113 13.43 6.09 1.29
CA ALA A 113 14.13 6.03 2.57
C ALA A 113 15.53 6.61 2.45
N VAL A 114 16.25 6.28 1.39
CA VAL A 114 17.59 6.83 1.12
C VAL A 114 17.51 8.34 0.95
N ARG A 115 16.58 8.83 0.11
CA ARG A 115 16.45 10.27 -0.15
C ARG A 115 16.08 11.07 1.09
N HIS A 116 15.32 10.49 2.01
CA HIS A 116 14.85 11.15 3.21
C HIS A 116 15.67 10.79 4.45
N HIS A 117 16.84 10.20 4.24
CA HIS A 117 17.76 9.81 5.32
C HIS A 117 17.12 8.87 6.34
N LYS A 118 16.21 8.02 5.88
CA LYS A 118 15.64 6.96 6.71
C LYS A 118 16.64 5.81 6.80
N LYS A 119 16.72 5.22 7.97
CA LYS A 119 17.68 4.16 8.22
C LYS A 119 17.14 2.78 7.85
N TYR A 120 15.82 2.60 7.97
CA TYR A 120 15.15 1.32 7.72
C TYR A 120 13.87 1.53 6.93
N VAL A 121 13.43 0.45 6.35
CA VAL A 121 12.14 0.37 5.68
C VAL A 121 11.24 -0.62 6.39
#